data_6b146a3ce184da726749a223d9d8e44a
#
_entry.id   6b146a3ce184da726749a223d9d8e44a
#
_cell.length_a   1.000
_cell.length_b   1.000
_cell.length_c   1.000
_cell.angle_alpha   90.00
_cell.angle_beta   90.00
_cell.angle_gamma   90.00
#
_symmetry.space_group_name_H-M   'P 1'
#
loop_
_entity.id
_entity.type
_entity.pdbx_description
1 polymer ?
#
loop_
_entity_poly.entity_id
_entity_poly.type
_entity_poly.pdbx_seq_one_letter_code
_entity_poly.pdbx_strand_id
1 'polypeptide(L)'
;MSTRAPHSDPALAGLPQLIEDLQRLCEDQDSADVVFICGRDDEKIYAHRSILMARCKSFKTAKRGEVCRIPIPGCTVSPAAPGTGTPTAIRLPHVNAELFRQFILYVYTAKLMLQDFRVFEMLTLAQDMGVFELRAACEDHVISTLSVDNACTFLTAVMDIHEKAGAKCAASFMERCIIYIGENAGECVKTNSFLTLTKDALIKIISSDYFCLEEEEVWRCVLAWAKYQAGVTQPTAHWTEEERARVCQHLSGVMGHVRLLLIDSQVFAEEVEPTGAVPMELSLERYRYAALHPNKLVDNDKRLQPRLTVNMFPGSQILRNDKLALQSVLNGWFGVPKQSWRLVYRASTHGHGSSSFHRYCDGVAPCMVIGVGAHGEISGGYTDVAWAKTSRKGGYLHSERAFLFMLNPPNGEQPVKFDIVKKPYAICYHPDCGPIFGAGADLLISSNCNVNTDSYSNLPHSYDGPSAAHLTLFGDYNFTISDYEVYTLAATHSHNQSQSLAGNGNGQPPGVPSKTKYDRY
;
A
#
# COMPACT_ATOMS: atom_id res chain seq x y z
N MET A 1 -11.17 35.51 -32.60
CA MET A 1 -9.80 35.44 -32.09
C MET A 1 -9.29 34.03 -32.32
N SER A 2 -8.34 33.89 -33.25
CA SER A 2 -7.81 32.59 -33.70
C SER A 2 -6.87 32.05 -32.61
N THR A 3 -7.21 30.89 -32.04
CA THR A 3 -6.34 30.13 -31.13
C THR A 3 -5.22 29.48 -31.94
N ARG A 4 -4.03 30.07 -31.85
CA ARG A 4 -2.80 29.50 -32.41
C ARG A 4 -2.51 28.17 -31.69
N ALA A 5 -2.46 27.05 -32.44
CA ALA A 5 -1.96 25.78 -31.96
C ALA A 5 -0.52 25.93 -31.41
N PRO A 6 -0.12 25.21 -30.36
CA PRO A 6 1.23 25.25 -29.85
C PRO A 6 2.20 24.82 -30.96
N HIS A 7 3.17 25.66 -31.26
CA HIS A 7 4.26 25.34 -32.21
C HIS A 7 5.04 24.13 -31.64
N SER A 8 5.02 23.01 -32.37
CA SER A 8 5.96 21.93 -32.13
C SER A 8 7.37 22.49 -32.29
N ASP A 9 8.19 22.34 -31.25
CA ASP A 9 9.56 22.80 -31.25
C ASP A 9 10.32 22.10 -32.42
N PRO A 10 10.81 22.82 -33.42
CA PRO A 10 11.51 22.23 -34.57
C PRO A 10 12.78 21.46 -34.18
N ALA A 11 13.33 21.69 -32.99
CA ALA A 11 14.47 20.95 -32.45
C ALA A 11 14.18 19.46 -32.19
N LEU A 12 12.90 19.06 -32.07
CA LEU A 12 12.49 17.66 -31.82
C LEU A 12 12.14 16.89 -33.10
N ALA A 13 12.11 17.49 -34.26
CA ALA A 13 11.65 16.86 -35.50
C ALA A 13 12.47 15.63 -35.93
N GLY A 14 13.77 15.58 -35.60
CA GLY A 14 14.68 14.47 -35.92
C GLY A 14 14.91 13.46 -34.77
N LEU A 15 14.27 13.61 -33.61
CA LEU A 15 14.54 12.78 -32.45
C LEU A 15 14.21 11.29 -32.64
N PRO A 16 13.09 10.90 -33.26
CA PRO A 16 12.79 9.47 -33.52
C PRO A 16 13.88 8.80 -34.38
N GLN A 17 14.31 9.46 -35.46
CA GLN A 17 15.35 8.95 -36.34
C GLN A 17 16.70 8.82 -35.61
N LEU A 18 17.09 9.83 -34.80
CA LEU A 18 18.29 9.75 -33.99
C LEU A 18 18.28 8.56 -33.04
N ILE A 19 17.14 8.27 -32.41
CA ILE A 19 17.00 7.12 -31.52
C ILE A 19 17.16 5.80 -32.29
N GLU A 20 16.60 5.69 -33.50
CA GLU A 20 16.76 4.51 -34.36
C GLU A 20 18.22 4.35 -34.81
N ASP A 21 18.89 5.44 -35.16
CA ASP A 21 20.30 5.41 -35.54
C ASP A 21 21.20 5.00 -34.38
N LEU A 22 20.94 5.49 -33.15
CA LEU A 22 21.63 5.08 -31.95
C LEU A 22 21.33 3.61 -31.58
N GLN A 23 20.13 3.12 -31.81
CA GLN A 23 19.79 1.73 -31.61
C GLN A 23 20.57 0.82 -32.58
N ARG A 24 20.67 1.19 -33.86
CA ARG A 24 21.49 0.46 -34.84
C ARG A 24 22.97 0.47 -34.45
N LEU A 25 23.48 1.60 -33.96
CA LEU A 25 24.85 1.70 -33.45
C LEU A 25 25.07 0.78 -32.21
N CYS A 26 24.08 0.61 -31.35
CA CYS A 26 24.14 -0.28 -30.20
C CYS A 26 24.28 -1.75 -30.60
N GLU A 27 23.73 -2.14 -31.76
CA GLU A 27 23.75 -3.50 -32.29
C GLU A 27 25.00 -3.76 -33.17
N ASP A 28 25.72 -2.72 -33.57
CA ASP A 28 26.93 -2.82 -34.41
C ASP A 28 28.14 -3.27 -33.57
N GLN A 29 28.58 -4.50 -33.83
CA GLN A 29 29.73 -5.10 -33.16
C GLN A 29 31.07 -4.73 -33.81
N ASP A 30 31.06 -4.38 -35.09
CA ASP A 30 32.27 -4.16 -35.87
C ASP A 30 32.94 -2.82 -35.52
N SER A 31 32.17 -1.79 -35.21
CA SER A 31 32.66 -0.48 -34.77
C SER A 31 32.92 -0.36 -33.26
N ALA A 32 32.53 -1.39 -32.48
CA ALA A 32 32.63 -1.37 -31.02
C ALA A 32 34.07 -1.46 -30.52
N ASP A 33 34.43 -0.55 -29.63
CA ASP A 33 35.77 -0.46 -29.01
C ASP A 33 35.79 -0.93 -27.54
N VAL A 34 34.62 -1.35 -26.99
CA VAL A 34 34.45 -1.95 -25.67
C VAL A 34 33.61 -3.21 -25.79
N VAL A 35 34.00 -4.30 -25.09
CA VAL A 35 33.22 -5.51 -24.93
C VAL A 35 33.06 -5.83 -23.46
N PHE A 36 31.80 -5.95 -23.01
CA PHE A 36 31.47 -6.44 -21.69
C PHE A 36 31.29 -7.96 -21.74
N ILE A 37 31.85 -8.68 -20.76
CA ILE A 37 31.72 -10.12 -20.59
C ILE A 37 30.90 -10.32 -19.30
N CYS A 38 29.64 -10.68 -19.46
CA CYS A 38 28.66 -10.69 -18.38
C CYS A 38 28.21 -12.12 -18.00
N GLY A 39 27.94 -12.30 -16.71
CA GLY A 39 27.39 -13.54 -16.18
C GLY A 39 28.36 -14.69 -16.10
N ARG A 40 27.84 -15.88 -15.77
CA ARG A 40 28.62 -17.12 -15.67
C ARG A 40 28.95 -17.75 -17.03
N ASP A 41 28.10 -17.43 -18.02
CA ASP A 41 28.22 -17.99 -19.38
C ASP A 41 29.11 -17.15 -20.29
N ASP A 42 29.75 -16.10 -19.73
CA ASP A 42 30.67 -15.19 -20.44
C ASP A 42 30.05 -14.56 -21.69
N GLU A 43 28.77 -14.17 -21.59
CA GLU A 43 28.08 -13.50 -22.69
C GLU A 43 28.69 -12.14 -23.04
N LYS A 44 28.92 -11.92 -24.32
CA LYS A 44 29.57 -10.71 -24.83
C LYS A 44 28.53 -9.67 -25.22
N ILE A 45 28.70 -8.43 -24.71
CA ILE A 45 27.87 -7.29 -25.04
C ILE A 45 28.80 -6.16 -25.49
N TYR A 46 28.62 -5.72 -26.71
CA TYR A 46 29.49 -4.73 -27.35
C TYR A 46 28.97 -3.34 -27.09
N ALA A 47 29.90 -2.35 -27.01
CA ALA A 47 29.53 -0.97 -26.78
C ALA A 47 30.63 0.00 -27.28
N HIS A 48 30.28 1.28 -27.35
CA HIS A 48 31.17 2.34 -27.79
C HIS A 48 31.58 3.22 -26.61
N ARG A 49 32.88 3.34 -26.39
CA ARG A 49 33.47 4.14 -25.31
C ARG A 49 32.99 5.59 -25.30
N SER A 50 32.84 6.19 -26.48
CA SER A 50 32.34 7.56 -26.63
C SER A 50 30.96 7.74 -26.02
N ILE A 51 30.04 6.81 -26.26
CA ILE A 51 28.67 6.80 -25.69
C ILE A 51 28.73 6.57 -24.19
N LEU A 52 29.51 5.56 -23.74
CA LEU A 52 29.69 5.27 -22.32
C LEU A 52 30.29 6.47 -21.55
N MET A 53 31.27 7.14 -22.11
CA MET A 53 31.84 8.37 -21.52
C MET A 53 30.84 9.53 -21.49
N ALA A 54 29.96 9.63 -22.48
CA ALA A 54 28.92 10.65 -22.50
C ALA A 54 27.84 10.41 -21.42
N ARG A 55 27.47 9.15 -21.17
CA ARG A 55 26.29 8.79 -20.37
C ARG A 55 26.61 8.24 -18.97
N CYS A 56 27.75 7.57 -18.79
CA CYS A 56 28.09 6.86 -17.54
C CYS A 56 29.21 7.57 -16.78
N LYS A 57 28.95 7.94 -15.53
CA LYS A 57 29.95 8.61 -14.67
C LYS A 57 31.16 7.72 -14.39
N SER A 58 30.99 6.40 -14.32
CA SER A 58 32.06 5.42 -14.12
C SER A 58 33.14 5.45 -15.21
N PHE A 59 32.80 5.90 -16.43
CA PHE A 59 33.72 6.12 -17.53
C PHE A 59 34.28 7.55 -17.56
N LYS A 60 33.50 8.57 -17.16
CA LYS A 60 33.92 9.96 -17.08
C LYS A 60 35.00 10.21 -16.02
N THR A 61 34.94 9.52 -14.90
CA THR A 61 35.79 9.74 -13.73
C THR A 61 37.04 8.86 -13.69
N ALA A 62 37.29 8.10 -14.77
CA ALA A 62 38.51 7.31 -14.92
C ALA A 62 39.75 8.22 -14.92
N LYS A 63 40.81 7.84 -14.17
CA LYS A 63 42.08 8.58 -14.16
C LYS A 63 42.80 8.40 -15.50
N ARG A 64 43.78 9.26 -15.72
CA ARG A 64 44.62 9.17 -16.92
C ARG A 64 45.32 7.79 -16.95
N GLY A 65 45.01 6.98 -17.99
CA GLY A 65 45.46 5.58 -18.12
C GLY A 65 44.47 4.50 -17.68
N GLU A 66 43.41 4.85 -16.98
CA GLU A 66 42.29 3.95 -16.70
C GLU A 66 41.23 4.03 -17.80
N VAL A 67 40.57 2.91 -18.12
CA VAL A 67 39.45 2.85 -19.07
C VAL A 67 38.13 3.26 -18.40
N CYS A 68 37.87 2.73 -17.22
CA CYS A 68 36.70 2.99 -16.42
C CYS A 68 36.97 2.72 -14.94
N ARG A 69 36.03 3.19 -14.09
CA ARG A 69 36.04 2.92 -12.66
C ARG A 69 34.66 2.44 -12.25
N ILE A 70 34.45 1.12 -12.39
CA ILE A 70 33.18 0.46 -12.09
C ILE A 70 33.33 -0.20 -10.71
N PRO A 71 32.49 0.16 -9.69
CA PRO A 71 32.61 -0.35 -8.33
C PRO A 71 31.96 -1.74 -8.13
N ILE A 72 31.63 -2.45 -9.21
CA ILE A 72 31.00 -3.78 -9.15
C ILE A 72 32.04 -4.83 -8.70
N PRO A 73 31.76 -5.64 -7.66
CA PRO A 73 32.65 -6.70 -7.20
C PRO A 73 33.01 -7.68 -8.33
N GLY A 74 34.28 -8.05 -8.41
CA GLY A 74 34.79 -8.95 -9.45
C GLY A 74 34.95 -8.33 -10.84
N CYS A 75 34.72 -7.02 -10.99
CA CYS A 75 34.98 -6.31 -12.23
C CYS A 75 36.49 -6.34 -12.55
N THR A 76 36.84 -6.82 -13.76
CA THR A 76 38.20 -6.77 -14.27
C THR A 76 38.25 -6.13 -15.64
N VAL A 77 39.27 -5.31 -15.90
CA VAL A 77 39.45 -4.58 -17.15
C VAL A 77 40.73 -5.04 -17.83
N SER A 78 40.60 -5.56 -19.05
CA SER A 78 41.71 -5.91 -19.91
C SER A 78 41.79 -4.91 -21.05
N PRO A 79 42.78 -3.98 -21.03
CA PRO A 79 42.89 -2.93 -22.05
C PRO A 79 43.18 -3.53 -23.44
N ALA A 80 42.74 -2.86 -24.48
CA ALA A 80 43.02 -3.21 -25.85
C ALA A 80 44.55 -3.25 -26.10
N ALA A 81 45.04 -4.25 -26.84
CA ALA A 81 46.43 -4.29 -27.24
C ALA A 81 46.72 -3.23 -28.28
N PRO A 82 47.80 -2.42 -28.16
CA PRO A 82 48.10 -1.38 -29.10
C PRO A 82 48.24 -1.90 -30.54
N GLY A 83 47.50 -1.32 -31.48
CA GLY A 83 47.58 -1.63 -32.92
C GLY A 83 46.83 -2.88 -33.38
N THR A 84 46.11 -3.61 -32.52
CA THR A 84 45.41 -4.87 -32.89
C THR A 84 43.94 -4.67 -33.28
N GLY A 85 43.35 -3.49 -33.07
CA GLY A 85 41.93 -3.29 -33.32
C GLY A 85 40.98 -4.10 -32.39
N THR A 86 41.54 -4.79 -31.36
CA THR A 86 40.73 -5.52 -30.42
C THR A 86 40.05 -4.62 -29.42
N PRO A 87 38.74 -4.85 -29.09
CA PRO A 87 38.03 -4.01 -28.12
C PRO A 87 38.60 -4.22 -26.70
N THR A 88 38.48 -3.18 -25.87
CA THR A 88 38.75 -3.28 -24.43
C THR A 88 37.75 -4.20 -23.78
N ALA A 89 38.22 -5.27 -23.11
CA ALA A 89 37.35 -6.22 -22.44
C ALA A 89 37.13 -5.84 -20.97
N ILE A 90 35.87 -5.79 -20.55
CA ILE A 90 35.43 -5.52 -19.18
C ILE A 90 34.61 -6.71 -18.73
N ARG A 91 35.07 -7.44 -17.71
CA ARG A 91 34.41 -8.63 -17.21
C ARG A 91 33.54 -8.29 -15.99
N LEU A 92 32.26 -8.70 -16.02
CA LEU A 92 31.25 -8.49 -14.98
C LEU A 92 30.57 -9.83 -14.62
N PRO A 93 31.24 -10.71 -13.86
CA PRO A 93 30.83 -12.11 -13.68
C PRO A 93 29.51 -12.27 -12.90
N HIS A 94 29.13 -11.26 -12.12
CA HIS A 94 27.94 -11.31 -11.27
C HIS A 94 26.74 -10.53 -11.85
N VAL A 95 26.90 -9.89 -13.01
CA VAL A 95 25.84 -9.11 -13.65
C VAL A 95 25.11 -9.98 -14.67
N ASN A 96 23.79 -10.04 -14.58
CA ASN A 96 22.97 -10.76 -15.55
C ASN A 96 23.10 -10.11 -16.94
N ALA A 97 23.38 -10.91 -17.97
CA ALA A 97 23.66 -10.42 -19.31
C ALA A 97 22.44 -9.75 -19.96
N GLU A 98 21.23 -10.30 -19.75
CA GLU A 98 20.00 -9.72 -20.30
C GLU A 98 19.67 -8.37 -19.67
N LEU A 99 19.84 -8.25 -18.34
CA LEU A 99 19.70 -6.98 -17.63
C LEU A 99 20.72 -5.96 -18.16
N PHE A 100 21.98 -6.40 -18.39
CA PHE A 100 23.02 -5.52 -18.89
C PHE A 100 22.78 -5.08 -20.34
N ARG A 101 22.19 -5.93 -21.20
CA ARG A 101 21.74 -5.52 -22.54
C ARG A 101 20.69 -4.42 -22.48
N GLN A 102 19.70 -4.56 -21.60
CA GLN A 102 18.69 -3.53 -21.38
C GLN A 102 19.30 -2.21 -20.86
N PHE A 103 20.28 -2.32 -19.95
CA PHE A 103 21.03 -1.15 -19.48
C PHE A 103 21.78 -0.47 -20.64
N ILE A 104 22.50 -1.20 -21.48
CA ILE A 104 23.21 -0.64 -22.64
C ILE A 104 22.23 -0.01 -23.62
N LEU A 105 21.12 -0.68 -23.93
CA LEU A 105 20.07 -0.13 -24.78
C LEU A 105 19.55 1.22 -24.23
N TYR A 106 19.33 1.31 -22.91
CA TYR A 106 18.96 2.57 -22.27
C TYR A 106 20.04 3.65 -22.42
N VAL A 107 21.30 3.29 -22.26
CA VAL A 107 22.43 4.24 -22.39
C VAL A 107 22.44 4.88 -23.77
N TYR A 108 22.10 4.12 -24.83
CA TYR A 108 22.05 4.63 -26.20
C TYR A 108 20.76 5.38 -26.52
N THR A 109 19.61 4.84 -26.15
CA THR A 109 18.30 5.27 -26.66
C THR A 109 17.41 5.96 -25.64
N ALA A 110 17.77 5.93 -24.34
CA ALA A 110 16.93 6.31 -23.20
C ALA A 110 15.60 5.51 -23.12
N LYS A 111 15.45 4.41 -23.88
CA LYS A 111 14.29 3.51 -23.81
C LYS A 111 14.58 2.39 -22.84
N LEU A 112 13.62 2.10 -21.95
CA LEU A 112 13.71 1.01 -20.99
C LEU A 112 12.33 0.43 -20.74
N MET A 113 12.24 -0.91 -20.67
CA MET A 113 11.08 -1.62 -20.15
C MET A 113 11.48 -2.18 -18.78
N LEU A 114 11.01 -1.54 -17.71
CA LEU A 114 11.23 -2.02 -16.35
C LEU A 114 10.31 -3.19 -16.04
N GLN A 115 10.89 -4.25 -15.46
CA GLN A 115 10.17 -5.41 -14.94
C GLN A 115 10.27 -5.40 -13.42
N ASP A 116 9.13 -5.55 -12.73
CA ASP A 116 9.04 -5.42 -11.28
C ASP A 116 10.07 -6.28 -10.53
N PHE A 117 10.29 -7.52 -10.97
CA PHE A 117 11.23 -8.42 -10.32
C PHE A 117 12.72 -8.09 -10.56
N ARG A 118 13.04 -7.19 -11.51
CA ARG A 118 14.42 -6.79 -11.84
C ARG A 118 14.71 -5.31 -11.64
N VAL A 119 13.71 -4.54 -11.21
CA VAL A 119 13.87 -3.08 -11.08
C VAL A 119 14.98 -2.71 -10.10
N PHE A 120 15.15 -3.46 -9.02
CA PHE A 120 16.19 -3.20 -8.03
C PHE A 120 17.60 -3.59 -8.51
N GLU A 121 17.73 -4.66 -9.32
CA GLU A 121 18.98 -4.99 -9.99
C GLU A 121 19.38 -3.87 -10.96
N MET A 122 18.43 -3.35 -11.74
CA MET A 122 18.66 -2.21 -12.64
C MET A 122 19.02 -0.95 -11.89
N LEU A 123 18.35 -0.69 -10.76
CA LEU A 123 18.66 0.46 -9.88
C LEU A 123 20.08 0.41 -9.35
N THR A 124 20.53 -0.76 -8.88
CA THR A 124 21.90 -0.97 -8.39
C THR A 124 22.92 -0.80 -9.51
N LEU A 125 22.65 -1.40 -10.68
CA LEU A 125 23.50 -1.24 -11.85
C LEU A 125 23.61 0.22 -12.31
N ALA A 126 22.48 0.93 -12.35
CA ALA A 126 22.46 2.36 -12.70
C ALA A 126 23.27 3.21 -11.71
N GLN A 127 23.22 2.88 -10.43
CA GLN A 127 24.04 3.52 -9.40
C GLN A 127 25.53 3.26 -9.60
N ASP A 128 25.92 2.01 -9.81
CA ASP A 128 27.33 1.61 -9.98
C ASP A 128 27.93 2.16 -11.26
N MET A 129 27.16 2.19 -12.34
CA MET A 129 27.56 2.79 -13.60
C MET A 129 27.48 4.33 -13.58
N GLY A 130 26.82 4.93 -12.58
CA GLY A 130 26.68 6.36 -12.41
C GLY A 130 25.74 7.01 -13.42
N VAL A 131 24.63 6.34 -13.76
CA VAL A 131 23.55 6.83 -14.63
C VAL A 131 22.38 7.27 -13.74
N PHE A 132 22.44 8.52 -13.26
CA PHE A 132 21.52 9.00 -12.22
C PHE A 132 20.07 9.12 -12.69
N GLU A 133 19.84 9.46 -13.95
CA GLU A 133 18.49 9.56 -14.53
C GLU A 133 17.81 8.19 -14.56
N LEU A 134 18.55 7.12 -14.88
CA LEU A 134 18.04 5.75 -14.85
C LEU A 134 17.74 5.30 -13.42
N ARG A 135 18.61 5.63 -12.47
CA ARG A 135 18.38 5.37 -11.07
C ARG A 135 17.08 6.02 -10.59
N ALA A 136 16.92 7.34 -10.86
CA ALA A 136 15.70 8.06 -10.48
C ALA A 136 14.46 7.45 -11.14
N ALA A 137 14.52 7.08 -12.43
CA ALA A 137 13.41 6.42 -13.10
C ALA A 137 13.03 5.07 -12.48
N CYS A 138 14.02 4.29 -12.00
CA CYS A 138 13.74 3.04 -11.26
C CYS A 138 13.09 3.33 -9.89
N GLU A 139 13.56 4.34 -9.17
CA GLU A 139 12.98 4.76 -7.89
C GLU A 139 11.53 5.22 -8.07
N ASP A 140 11.26 6.06 -9.06
CA ASP A 140 9.92 6.55 -9.39
C ASP A 140 8.98 5.42 -9.84
N HIS A 141 9.50 4.44 -10.61
CA HIS A 141 8.73 3.27 -11.00
C HIS A 141 8.25 2.49 -9.79
N VAL A 142 9.13 2.13 -8.85
CA VAL A 142 8.76 1.41 -7.63
C VAL A 142 7.72 2.18 -6.82
N ILE A 143 7.90 3.51 -6.70
CA ILE A 143 6.98 4.35 -5.91
C ILE A 143 5.60 4.45 -6.56
N SER A 144 5.54 4.61 -7.88
CA SER A 144 4.29 4.85 -8.61
C SER A 144 3.52 3.57 -8.94
N THR A 145 4.20 2.42 -9.03
CA THR A 145 3.58 1.15 -9.43
C THR A 145 3.29 0.22 -8.25
N LEU A 146 3.74 0.55 -7.03
CA LEU A 146 3.51 -0.27 -5.84
C LEU A 146 2.02 -0.54 -5.64
N SER A 147 1.65 -1.81 -5.69
CA SER A 147 0.27 -2.30 -5.64
C SER A 147 0.18 -3.61 -4.86
N VAL A 148 -1.04 -4.05 -4.56
CA VAL A 148 -1.30 -5.32 -3.88
C VAL A 148 -0.68 -6.50 -4.63
N ASP A 149 -0.73 -6.47 -5.97
CA ASP A 149 -0.25 -7.57 -6.82
C ASP A 149 1.27 -7.70 -6.86
N ASN A 150 2.02 -6.58 -6.74
CA ASN A 150 3.47 -6.59 -6.92
C ASN A 150 4.28 -6.34 -5.64
N ALA A 151 3.66 -5.91 -4.54
CA ALA A 151 4.37 -5.55 -3.31
C ALA A 151 5.23 -6.71 -2.76
N CYS A 152 4.72 -7.95 -2.79
CA CYS A 152 5.47 -9.14 -2.38
C CYS A 152 6.65 -9.45 -3.33
N THR A 153 6.47 -9.25 -4.63
CA THR A 153 7.53 -9.39 -5.64
C THR A 153 8.63 -8.36 -5.42
N PHE A 154 8.27 -7.10 -5.20
CA PHE A 154 9.23 -6.04 -4.87
C PHE A 154 9.98 -6.34 -3.56
N LEU A 155 9.29 -6.81 -2.52
CA LEU A 155 9.95 -7.19 -1.27
C LEU A 155 11.01 -8.27 -1.49
N THR A 156 10.67 -9.33 -2.21
CA THR A 156 11.61 -10.42 -2.52
C THR A 156 12.81 -9.89 -3.32
N ALA A 157 12.57 -9.10 -4.35
CA ALA A 157 13.63 -8.54 -5.19
C ALA A 157 14.57 -7.59 -4.42
N VAL A 158 14.04 -6.74 -3.56
CA VAL A 158 14.87 -5.81 -2.77
C VAL A 158 15.66 -6.54 -1.68
N MET A 159 15.12 -7.61 -1.09
CA MET A 159 15.84 -8.44 -0.12
C MET A 159 17.02 -9.16 -0.76
N ASP A 160 16.84 -9.72 -1.94
CA ASP A 160 17.89 -10.37 -2.73
C ASP A 160 19.08 -9.45 -2.99
N ILE A 161 18.81 -8.19 -3.30
CA ILE A 161 19.84 -7.17 -3.56
C ILE A 161 20.49 -6.70 -2.27
N HIS A 162 19.71 -6.54 -1.21
CA HIS A 162 20.26 -6.15 0.10
C HIS A 162 21.28 -7.18 0.59
N GLU A 163 20.99 -8.45 0.41
CA GLU A 163 21.90 -9.54 0.77
C GLU A 163 23.17 -9.57 -0.10
N LYS A 164 23.01 -9.39 -1.42
CA LYS A 164 24.13 -9.50 -2.38
C LYS A 164 25.02 -8.26 -2.42
N ALA A 165 24.45 -7.07 -2.29
CA ALA A 165 25.15 -5.81 -2.54
C ALA A 165 25.28 -4.88 -1.31
N GLY A 166 24.63 -5.19 -0.17
CA GLY A 166 24.69 -4.38 1.05
C GLY A 166 24.18 -2.95 0.86
N ALA A 167 23.35 -2.70 -0.13
CA ALA A 167 22.95 -1.38 -0.56
C ALA A 167 22.05 -0.69 0.47
N LYS A 168 22.49 0.45 1.01
CA LYS A 168 21.72 1.24 2.00
C LYS A 168 20.35 1.70 1.46
N CYS A 169 20.24 1.95 0.14
CA CYS A 169 18.96 2.32 -0.48
C CYS A 169 17.93 1.18 -0.43
N ALA A 170 18.36 -0.08 -0.47
CA ALA A 170 17.49 -1.24 -0.38
C ALA A 170 16.68 -1.31 0.94
N ALA A 171 17.27 -0.87 2.06
CA ALA A 171 16.60 -0.91 3.36
C ALA A 171 15.33 -0.03 3.40
N SER A 172 15.37 1.16 2.83
CA SER A 172 14.21 2.08 2.77
C SER A 172 13.08 1.51 1.89
N PHE A 173 13.41 0.91 0.73
CA PHE A 173 12.41 0.26 -0.12
C PHE A 173 11.82 -1.00 0.53
N MET A 174 12.65 -1.80 1.19
CA MET A 174 12.19 -2.98 1.93
C MET A 174 11.17 -2.59 3.02
N GLU A 175 11.47 -1.55 3.81
CA GLU A 175 10.57 -1.05 4.84
C GLU A 175 9.25 -0.54 4.24
N ARG A 176 9.30 0.19 3.12
CA ARG A 176 8.09 0.64 2.41
C ARG A 176 7.23 -0.52 1.92
N CYS A 177 7.84 -1.57 1.35
CA CYS A 177 7.12 -2.76 0.92
C CYS A 177 6.45 -3.46 2.12
N ILE A 178 7.16 -3.61 3.26
CA ILE A 178 6.61 -4.23 4.47
C ILE A 178 5.43 -3.44 5.02
N ILE A 179 5.55 -2.11 5.10
CA ILE A 179 4.46 -1.24 5.56
C ILE A 179 3.26 -1.36 4.62
N TYR A 180 3.48 -1.27 3.30
CA TYR A 180 2.41 -1.39 2.31
C TYR A 180 1.69 -2.75 2.37
N ILE A 181 2.46 -3.85 2.46
CA ILE A 181 1.91 -5.20 2.62
C ILE A 181 1.13 -5.31 3.93
N GLY A 182 1.64 -4.72 5.01
CA GLY A 182 0.98 -4.69 6.31
C GLY A 182 -0.35 -3.96 6.28
N GLU A 183 -0.39 -2.77 5.71
CA GLU A 183 -1.62 -1.96 5.58
C GLU A 183 -2.68 -2.62 4.68
N ASN A 184 -2.25 -3.38 3.66
CA ASN A 184 -3.13 -4.05 2.71
C ASN A 184 -3.11 -5.59 2.88
N ALA A 185 -2.82 -6.07 4.09
CA ALA A 185 -2.54 -7.48 4.36
C ALA A 185 -3.66 -8.41 3.89
N GLY A 186 -4.92 -8.06 4.17
CA GLY A 186 -6.08 -8.87 3.78
C GLY A 186 -6.23 -9.11 2.28
N GLU A 187 -5.71 -8.23 1.44
CA GLU A 187 -5.71 -8.42 -0.02
C GLU A 187 -4.39 -9.02 -0.50
N CYS A 188 -3.24 -8.59 0.03
CA CYS A 188 -1.94 -9.12 -0.36
C CYS A 188 -1.82 -10.64 -0.15
N VAL A 189 -2.36 -11.18 0.96
CA VAL A 189 -2.30 -12.63 1.26
C VAL A 189 -3.08 -13.50 0.28
N LYS A 190 -4.01 -12.92 -0.49
CA LYS A 190 -4.79 -13.62 -1.52
C LYS A 190 -4.07 -13.71 -2.86
N THR A 191 -2.97 -12.99 -3.02
CA THR A 191 -2.25 -12.91 -4.30
C THR A 191 -1.30 -14.09 -4.50
N ASN A 192 -1.04 -14.41 -5.77
CA ASN A 192 -0.02 -15.40 -6.12
C ASN A 192 1.39 -14.96 -5.70
N SER A 193 1.67 -13.66 -5.72
CA SER A 193 2.95 -13.10 -5.30
C SER A 193 3.24 -13.36 -3.81
N PHE A 194 2.22 -13.43 -2.95
CA PHE A 194 2.38 -13.84 -1.55
C PHE A 194 2.77 -15.31 -1.42
N LEU A 195 2.12 -16.20 -2.18
CA LEU A 195 2.40 -17.63 -2.13
C LEU A 195 3.81 -17.98 -2.66
N THR A 196 4.37 -17.16 -3.53
CA THR A 196 5.72 -17.33 -4.10
C THR A 196 6.84 -16.65 -3.29
N LEU A 197 6.51 -16.01 -2.15
CA LEU A 197 7.52 -15.41 -1.27
C LEU A 197 8.60 -16.41 -0.86
N THR A 198 9.84 -15.92 -0.77
CA THR A 198 10.91 -16.67 -0.09
C THR A 198 10.59 -16.77 1.40
N LYS A 199 11.13 -17.80 2.06
CA LYS A 199 10.93 -18.00 3.51
C LYS A 199 11.34 -16.78 4.32
N ASP A 200 12.47 -16.17 3.97
CA ASP A 200 13.00 -15.00 4.69
C ASP A 200 12.11 -13.76 4.49
N ALA A 201 11.56 -13.58 3.28
CA ALA A 201 10.61 -12.51 3.02
C ALA A 201 9.30 -12.71 3.81
N LEU A 202 8.78 -13.93 3.86
CA LEU A 202 7.61 -14.26 4.69
C LEU A 202 7.88 -13.97 6.16
N ILE A 203 9.01 -14.46 6.70
CA ILE A 203 9.40 -14.20 8.10
C ILE A 203 9.48 -12.70 8.36
N LYS A 204 10.05 -11.93 7.43
CA LYS A 204 10.16 -10.48 7.57
C LYS A 204 8.80 -9.79 7.69
N ILE A 205 7.81 -10.22 6.90
CA ILE A 205 6.43 -9.73 6.95
C ILE A 205 5.77 -10.09 8.28
N ILE A 206 5.76 -11.38 8.62
CA ILE A 206 5.03 -11.88 9.82
C ILE A 206 5.72 -11.53 11.13
N SER A 207 6.99 -11.13 11.13
CA SER A 207 7.67 -10.58 12.31
C SER A 207 7.32 -9.12 12.58
N SER A 208 6.73 -8.43 11.60
CA SER A 208 6.34 -7.03 11.73
C SER A 208 5.05 -6.90 12.54
N ASP A 209 5.03 -5.94 13.46
CA ASP A 209 3.81 -5.57 14.18
C ASP A 209 2.78 -4.89 13.27
N TYR A 210 3.23 -4.38 12.10
CA TYR A 210 2.40 -3.73 11.08
C TYR A 210 1.69 -4.70 10.12
N PHE A 211 1.84 -6.02 10.29
CA PHE A 211 1.08 -6.98 9.52
C PHE A 211 -0.34 -7.10 10.09
N CYS A 212 -1.25 -6.26 9.58
CA CYS A 212 -2.56 -5.95 10.17
C CYS A 212 -3.60 -7.07 9.95
N LEU A 213 -3.29 -8.30 10.41
CA LEU A 213 -4.19 -9.45 10.44
C LEU A 213 -4.35 -9.97 11.86
N GLU A 214 -5.51 -10.56 12.16
CA GLU A 214 -5.71 -11.38 13.35
C GLU A 214 -4.80 -12.61 13.26
N GLU A 215 -4.39 -13.14 14.40
CA GLU A 215 -3.35 -14.18 14.40
C GLU A 215 -3.83 -15.49 13.77
N GLU A 216 -5.13 -15.79 13.80
CA GLU A 216 -5.75 -16.89 13.06
C GLU A 216 -5.60 -16.73 11.54
N GLU A 217 -5.77 -15.52 11.03
CA GLU A 217 -5.58 -15.23 9.60
C GLU A 217 -4.10 -15.29 9.22
N VAL A 218 -3.19 -14.83 10.10
CA VAL A 218 -1.75 -15.00 9.92
C VAL A 218 -1.40 -16.47 9.83
N TRP A 219 -1.94 -17.30 10.71
CA TRP A 219 -1.76 -18.76 10.64
C TRP A 219 -2.24 -19.33 9.30
N ARG A 220 -3.46 -18.99 8.89
CA ARG A 220 -4.07 -19.52 7.65
C ARG A 220 -3.26 -19.14 6.42
N CYS A 221 -2.78 -17.88 6.31
CA CYS A 221 -1.97 -17.47 5.19
C CYS A 221 -0.58 -18.11 5.18
N VAL A 222 0.04 -18.32 6.34
CA VAL A 222 1.32 -19.03 6.50
C VAL A 222 1.16 -20.50 6.10
N LEU A 223 0.08 -21.15 6.51
CA LEU A 223 -0.24 -22.52 6.14
C LEU A 223 -0.48 -22.64 4.61
N ALA A 224 -1.23 -21.71 4.02
CA ALA A 224 -1.46 -21.66 2.57
C ALA A 224 -0.15 -21.51 1.79
N TRP A 225 0.74 -20.62 2.24
CA TRP A 225 2.09 -20.47 1.68
C TRP A 225 2.89 -21.78 1.78
N ALA A 226 2.93 -22.42 2.95
CA ALA A 226 3.69 -23.65 3.14
C ALA A 226 3.16 -24.80 2.29
N LYS A 227 1.86 -24.94 2.15
CA LYS A 227 1.20 -25.90 1.25
C LYS A 227 1.59 -25.66 -0.21
N TYR A 228 1.54 -24.39 -0.64
CA TYR A 228 1.94 -24.00 -2.00
C TYR A 228 3.41 -24.38 -2.28
N GLN A 229 4.33 -24.04 -1.37
CA GLN A 229 5.76 -24.37 -1.48
C GLN A 229 6.02 -25.90 -1.49
N ALA A 230 5.22 -26.65 -0.74
CA ALA A 230 5.31 -28.10 -0.66
C ALA A 230 4.60 -28.83 -1.83
N GLY A 231 3.84 -28.11 -2.68
CA GLY A 231 3.04 -28.70 -3.75
C GLY A 231 1.85 -29.54 -3.21
N VAL A 232 1.32 -29.20 -2.02
CA VAL A 232 0.22 -29.91 -1.36
C VAL A 232 -1.07 -29.11 -1.49
N THR A 233 -2.07 -29.71 -2.13
CA THR A 233 -3.39 -29.10 -2.33
C THR A 233 -4.46 -29.64 -1.38
N GLN A 234 -4.27 -30.84 -0.83
CA GLN A 234 -5.24 -31.52 0.02
C GLN A 234 -5.49 -30.77 1.34
N PRO A 235 -6.70 -30.88 1.93
CA PRO A 235 -6.97 -30.45 3.30
C PRO A 235 -6.08 -31.21 4.30
N THR A 236 -5.78 -30.59 5.44
CA THR A 236 -4.88 -31.13 6.48
C THR A 236 -5.30 -32.53 6.95
N ALA A 237 -6.61 -32.80 7.06
CA ALA A 237 -7.15 -34.09 7.47
C ALA A 237 -6.84 -35.27 6.51
N HIS A 238 -6.47 -34.96 5.26
CA HIS A 238 -6.21 -35.94 4.22
C HIS A 238 -4.74 -36.04 3.83
N TRP A 239 -3.83 -35.40 4.57
CA TRP A 239 -2.41 -35.47 4.29
C TRP A 239 -1.84 -36.85 4.54
N THR A 240 -1.03 -37.29 3.59
CA THR A 240 -0.11 -38.42 3.83
C THR A 240 1.02 -37.98 4.76
N GLU A 241 1.74 -38.92 5.35
CA GLU A 241 2.91 -38.61 6.20
C GLU A 241 4.00 -37.86 5.42
N GLU A 242 4.18 -38.18 4.13
CA GLU A 242 5.14 -37.48 3.26
C GLU A 242 4.71 -36.02 2.98
N GLU A 243 3.44 -35.78 2.71
CA GLU A 243 2.89 -34.43 2.53
C GLU A 243 3.01 -33.61 3.81
N ARG A 244 2.69 -34.23 4.94
CA ARG A 244 2.83 -33.62 6.28
C ARG A 244 4.30 -33.22 6.51
N ALA A 245 5.25 -34.12 6.27
CA ALA A 245 6.67 -33.85 6.46
C ALA A 245 7.16 -32.69 5.57
N ARG A 246 6.74 -32.63 4.29
CA ARG A 246 7.10 -31.53 3.39
C ARG A 246 6.55 -30.18 3.86
N VAL A 247 5.26 -30.11 4.24
CA VAL A 247 4.65 -28.88 4.75
C VAL A 247 5.33 -28.44 6.04
N CYS A 248 5.56 -29.35 6.99
CA CYS A 248 6.25 -29.06 8.26
C CYS A 248 7.69 -28.58 8.04
N GLN A 249 8.39 -29.09 7.02
CA GLN A 249 9.73 -28.60 6.64
C GLN A 249 9.70 -27.12 6.25
N HIS A 250 8.70 -26.67 5.47
CA HIS A 250 8.54 -25.27 5.12
C HIS A 250 8.15 -24.42 6.33
N LEU A 251 7.27 -24.92 7.21
CA LEU A 251 6.85 -24.23 8.44
C LEU A 251 7.95 -24.16 9.50
N SER A 252 8.93 -25.05 9.45
CA SER A 252 10.07 -25.04 10.39
C SER A 252 10.78 -23.69 10.38
N GLY A 253 10.94 -23.06 11.56
CA GLY A 253 11.51 -21.72 11.72
C GLY A 253 10.56 -20.56 11.38
N VAL A 254 9.41 -20.83 10.76
CA VAL A 254 8.35 -19.80 10.54
C VAL A 254 7.43 -19.70 11.75
N MET A 255 7.13 -20.83 12.39
CA MET A 255 6.20 -20.94 13.53
C MET A 255 6.57 -20.06 14.72
N GLY A 256 7.86 -19.80 14.96
CA GLY A 256 8.32 -18.91 16.02
C GLY A 256 7.92 -17.43 15.85
N HIS A 257 7.46 -17.05 14.64
CA HIS A 257 7.03 -15.70 14.30
C HIS A 257 5.50 -15.54 14.29
N VAL A 258 4.76 -16.63 14.39
CA VAL A 258 3.30 -16.66 14.61
C VAL A 258 3.06 -16.55 16.11
N ARG A 259 2.20 -15.64 16.55
CA ARG A 259 1.90 -15.39 17.98
C ARG A 259 0.88 -16.40 18.49
N LEU A 260 1.29 -17.66 18.58
CA LEU A 260 0.43 -18.80 18.91
C LEU A 260 -0.41 -18.61 20.19
N LEU A 261 0.08 -17.80 21.14
CA LEU A 261 -0.62 -17.50 22.39
C LEU A 261 -1.87 -16.65 22.19
N LEU A 262 -1.99 -15.93 21.06
CA LEU A 262 -3.14 -15.08 20.74
C LEU A 262 -4.20 -15.80 19.89
N ILE A 263 -3.88 -16.94 19.29
CA ILE A 263 -4.85 -17.73 18.51
C ILE A 263 -5.92 -18.28 19.45
N ASP A 264 -7.19 -18.19 19.07
CA ASP A 264 -8.30 -18.78 19.82
C ASP A 264 -8.06 -20.27 20.10
N SER A 265 -8.50 -20.76 21.27
CA SER A 265 -8.22 -22.13 21.71
C SER A 265 -8.86 -23.19 20.82
N GLN A 266 -10.07 -22.91 20.30
CA GLN A 266 -10.77 -23.83 19.40
C GLN A 266 -10.05 -23.88 18.05
N VAL A 267 -9.70 -22.71 17.47
CA VAL A 267 -8.95 -22.61 16.21
C VAL A 267 -7.59 -23.29 16.33
N PHE A 268 -6.90 -23.10 17.47
CA PHE A 268 -5.62 -23.76 17.70
C PHE A 268 -5.75 -25.29 17.68
N ALA A 269 -6.74 -25.85 18.40
CA ALA A 269 -6.98 -27.30 18.47
C ALA A 269 -7.47 -27.90 17.15
N GLU A 270 -8.29 -27.16 16.39
CA GLU A 270 -8.90 -27.67 15.15
C GLU A 270 -8.04 -27.45 13.89
N GLU A 271 -7.31 -26.32 13.80
CA GLU A 271 -6.59 -25.95 12.59
C GLU A 271 -5.05 -26.02 12.72
N VAL A 272 -4.49 -25.69 13.90
CA VAL A 272 -3.04 -25.57 14.09
C VAL A 272 -2.41 -26.89 14.50
N GLU A 273 -2.85 -27.46 15.62
CA GLU A 273 -2.29 -28.66 16.22
C GLU A 273 -2.33 -29.89 15.29
N PRO A 274 -3.42 -30.13 14.51
CA PRO A 274 -3.49 -31.30 13.62
C PRO A 274 -2.46 -31.30 12.50
N THR A 275 -1.81 -30.18 12.21
CA THR A 275 -0.75 -30.10 11.21
C THR A 275 0.54 -30.81 11.66
N GLY A 276 0.78 -30.88 12.98
CA GLY A 276 2.02 -31.39 13.55
C GLY A 276 3.22 -30.43 13.40
N ALA A 277 2.98 -29.18 12.98
CA ALA A 277 4.04 -28.20 12.74
C ALA A 277 4.52 -27.49 14.01
N VAL A 278 3.72 -27.49 15.08
CA VAL A 278 4.03 -26.82 16.35
C VAL A 278 4.77 -27.81 17.27
N PRO A 279 5.95 -27.45 17.79
CA PRO A 279 6.61 -28.24 18.83
C PRO A 279 5.73 -28.41 20.06
N MET A 280 5.82 -29.58 20.71
CA MET A 280 4.99 -29.93 21.85
C MET A 280 5.11 -28.92 23.01
N GLU A 281 6.30 -28.37 23.21
CA GLU A 281 6.56 -27.37 24.24
C GLU A 281 5.73 -26.09 24.03
N LEU A 282 5.60 -25.64 22.78
CA LEU A 282 4.81 -24.44 22.44
C LEU A 282 3.31 -24.73 22.52
N SER A 283 2.88 -25.94 22.14
CA SER A 283 1.48 -26.36 22.33
C SER A 283 1.09 -26.40 23.80
N LEU A 284 1.96 -26.97 24.66
CA LEU A 284 1.76 -26.99 26.13
C LEU A 284 1.76 -25.58 26.72
N GLU A 285 2.64 -24.71 26.27
CA GLU A 285 2.69 -23.30 26.70
C GLU A 285 1.36 -22.59 26.33
N ARG A 286 0.86 -22.81 25.11
CA ARG A 286 -0.40 -22.24 24.65
C ARG A 286 -1.60 -22.71 25.50
N TYR A 287 -1.70 -24.00 25.81
CA TYR A 287 -2.80 -24.52 26.64
C TYR A 287 -2.68 -24.05 28.10
N ARG A 288 -1.47 -23.95 28.65
CA ARG A 288 -1.25 -23.37 29.98
C ARG A 288 -1.68 -21.92 30.03
N TYR A 289 -1.32 -21.13 29.00
CA TYR A 289 -1.73 -19.75 28.89
C TYR A 289 -3.24 -19.59 28.88
N ALA A 290 -3.96 -20.39 28.07
CA ALA A 290 -5.41 -20.38 28.03
C ALA A 290 -6.07 -20.75 29.37
N ALA A 291 -5.46 -21.67 30.13
CA ALA A 291 -6.00 -22.15 31.40
C ALA A 291 -5.77 -21.20 32.58
N LEU A 292 -4.71 -20.38 32.57
CA LEU A 292 -4.26 -19.60 33.74
C LEU A 292 -4.85 -18.20 33.86
N HIS A 293 -5.76 -17.79 33.00
CA HIS A 293 -6.31 -16.43 32.88
C HIS A 293 -5.26 -15.30 32.76
N PRO A 294 -5.41 -14.37 31.77
CA PRO A 294 -4.36 -13.41 31.37
C PRO A 294 -3.92 -12.38 32.42
N ASN A 295 -4.57 -12.31 33.59
CA ASN A 295 -4.29 -11.32 34.64
C ASN A 295 -2.98 -11.54 35.45
N LYS A 296 -2.16 -12.53 35.12
CA LYS A 296 -0.93 -12.86 35.85
C LYS A 296 0.35 -12.93 35.00
N LEU A 297 0.30 -12.54 33.73
CA LEU A 297 1.45 -12.67 32.84
C LEU A 297 2.15 -11.34 32.58
N VAL A 298 3.46 -11.43 32.52
CA VAL A 298 4.42 -10.34 32.43
C VAL A 298 4.11 -9.45 31.23
N ASP A 299 3.88 -8.16 31.45
CA ASP A 299 3.45 -7.13 30.49
C ASP A 299 4.39 -6.89 29.28
N ASN A 300 5.51 -7.60 29.15
CA ASN A 300 6.54 -7.32 28.15
C ASN A 300 6.80 -8.44 27.12
N ASP A 301 5.99 -9.50 27.07
CA ASP A 301 6.17 -10.53 26.05
C ASP A 301 5.52 -10.11 24.73
N LYS A 302 6.32 -9.89 23.69
CA LYS A 302 5.84 -9.55 22.34
C LYS A 302 4.83 -10.54 21.77
N ARG A 303 4.90 -11.81 22.17
CA ARG A 303 3.99 -12.87 21.74
C ARG A 303 2.56 -12.69 22.26
N LEU A 304 2.38 -11.83 23.27
CA LEU A 304 1.10 -11.48 23.89
C LEU A 304 0.55 -10.13 23.42
N GLN A 305 1.30 -9.38 22.66
CA GLN A 305 0.84 -8.10 22.09
C GLN A 305 0.14 -8.39 20.76
N PRO A 306 -1.14 -7.98 20.60
CA PRO A 306 -1.80 -8.08 19.29
C PRO A 306 -1.02 -7.27 18.25
N ARG A 307 -1.08 -7.72 17.00
CA ARG A 307 -0.59 -6.89 15.88
C ARG A 307 -1.41 -5.62 15.80
N LEU A 308 -0.85 -4.61 15.15
CA LEU A 308 -1.58 -3.38 14.91
C LEU A 308 -2.88 -3.71 14.16
N THR A 309 -3.92 -3.01 14.51
CA THR A 309 -5.27 -3.23 13.98
C THR A 309 -5.30 -3.16 12.44
N VAL A 310 -6.13 -3.99 11.86
CA VAL A 310 -6.49 -3.95 10.43
C VAL A 310 -6.66 -2.49 9.98
N ASN A 311 -6.05 -2.13 8.86
CA ASN A 311 -6.27 -0.81 8.27
C ASN A 311 -7.74 -0.69 7.84
N MET A 312 -8.52 -0.04 8.67
CA MET A 312 -9.97 0.14 8.46
C MET A 312 -10.29 1.35 7.57
N PHE A 313 -9.28 2.21 7.30
CA PHE A 313 -9.35 3.37 6.40
C PHE A 313 -8.30 3.24 5.29
N PRO A 314 -8.46 2.24 4.36
CA PRO A 314 -7.49 1.99 3.31
C PRO A 314 -7.21 3.23 2.47
N GLY A 315 -5.94 3.46 2.19
CA GLY A 315 -5.47 4.61 1.42
C GLY A 315 -5.37 5.91 2.21
N SER A 316 -5.66 5.94 3.53
CA SER A 316 -5.48 7.16 4.33
C SER A 316 -4.03 7.64 4.32
N GLN A 317 -3.84 8.95 4.13
CA GLN A 317 -2.56 9.62 4.34
C GLN A 317 -2.48 10.26 5.74
N ILE A 318 -3.62 10.42 6.40
CA ILE A 318 -3.75 11.04 7.73
C ILE A 318 -3.63 9.98 8.84
N LEU A 319 -4.37 8.86 8.71
CA LEU A 319 -4.43 7.79 9.71
C LEU A 319 -3.56 6.58 9.35
N ARG A 320 -2.27 6.79 9.05
CA ARG A 320 -1.33 5.73 8.67
C ARG A 320 -0.18 5.62 9.68
N ASN A 321 0.61 4.56 9.58
CA ASN A 321 1.80 4.30 10.40
C ASN A 321 1.48 4.26 11.91
N ASP A 322 2.10 5.12 12.69
CA ASP A 322 1.91 5.28 14.14
C ASP A 322 0.48 5.68 14.54
N LYS A 323 -0.32 6.16 13.59
CA LYS A 323 -1.70 6.62 13.80
C LYS A 323 -2.77 5.57 13.51
N LEU A 324 -2.39 4.35 13.12
CA LEU A 324 -3.36 3.25 12.85
C LEU A 324 -4.24 2.94 14.06
N ALA A 325 -3.72 3.03 15.27
CA ALA A 325 -4.49 2.82 16.50
C ALA A 325 -5.69 3.78 16.63
N LEU A 326 -5.61 5.00 16.06
CA LEU A 326 -6.69 5.98 16.09
C LEU A 326 -7.90 5.54 15.24
N GLN A 327 -7.71 4.66 14.26
CA GLN A 327 -8.80 4.08 13.48
C GLN A 327 -9.73 3.24 14.35
N SER A 328 -9.18 2.50 15.32
CA SER A 328 -9.96 1.71 16.28
C SER A 328 -10.77 2.60 17.21
N VAL A 329 -10.23 3.75 17.61
CA VAL A 329 -10.95 4.73 18.43
C VAL A 329 -12.16 5.28 17.67
N LEU A 330 -11.97 5.69 16.39
CA LEU A 330 -13.07 6.14 15.52
C LEU A 330 -14.15 5.09 15.35
N ASN A 331 -13.77 3.87 15.08
CA ASN A 331 -14.72 2.76 14.92
C ASN A 331 -15.43 2.40 16.23
N GLY A 332 -14.76 2.53 17.37
CA GLY A 332 -15.38 2.41 18.70
C GLY A 332 -16.49 3.45 18.88
N TRP A 333 -16.26 4.71 18.50
CA TRP A 333 -17.26 5.78 18.56
C TRP A 333 -18.38 5.61 17.53
N PHE A 334 -18.08 5.07 16.37
CA PHE A 334 -19.08 4.71 15.35
C PHE A 334 -19.99 3.56 15.83
N GLY A 335 -19.47 2.68 16.70
CA GLY A 335 -20.19 1.54 17.29
C GLY A 335 -19.99 0.20 16.58
N VAL A 336 -19.11 0.12 15.56
CA VAL A 336 -18.72 -1.10 14.86
C VAL A 336 -17.20 -1.19 14.81
N PRO A 337 -16.57 -1.91 15.75
CA PRO A 337 -15.11 -1.89 15.94
C PRO A 337 -14.27 -2.25 14.73
N LYS A 338 -14.77 -3.15 13.87
CA LYS A 338 -14.05 -3.62 12.65
C LYS A 338 -14.67 -3.06 11.35
N GLN A 339 -15.33 -1.89 11.41
CA GLN A 339 -15.89 -1.26 10.22
C GLN A 339 -14.79 -0.85 9.25
N SER A 340 -14.84 -1.34 8.01
CA SER A 340 -13.99 -0.89 6.92
C SER A 340 -14.64 0.28 6.19
N TRP A 341 -13.81 1.27 5.85
CA TRP A 341 -14.21 2.51 5.20
C TRP A 341 -13.60 2.61 3.80
N ARG A 342 -14.28 3.26 2.88
CA ARG A 342 -13.81 3.53 1.52
C ARG A 342 -13.59 5.02 1.34
N LEU A 343 -12.41 5.39 0.87
CA LEU A 343 -12.07 6.79 0.55
C LEU A 343 -12.95 7.28 -0.59
N VAL A 344 -13.60 8.42 -0.39
CA VAL A 344 -14.43 9.12 -1.38
C VAL A 344 -13.71 10.33 -1.93
N TYR A 345 -13.03 11.06 -1.05
CA TYR A 345 -12.39 12.32 -1.39
C TYR A 345 -11.16 12.57 -0.51
N ARG A 346 -10.15 13.18 -1.12
CA ARG A 346 -8.98 13.75 -0.42
C ARG A 346 -8.64 15.09 -1.05
N ALA A 347 -8.50 16.14 -0.23
CA ALA A 347 -8.29 17.48 -0.72
C ALA A 347 -6.97 17.65 -1.47
N SER A 348 -5.88 17.05 -1.01
CA SER A 348 -4.58 17.08 -1.69
C SER A 348 -4.58 16.42 -3.06
N THR A 349 -5.49 15.47 -3.32
CA THR A 349 -5.59 14.75 -4.60
C THR A 349 -6.63 15.36 -5.54
N HIS A 350 -7.78 15.77 -5.00
CA HIS A 350 -8.95 16.20 -5.76
C HIS A 350 -9.10 17.73 -5.82
N GLY A 351 -8.27 18.48 -5.07
CA GLY A 351 -8.29 19.95 -4.92
C GLY A 351 -9.00 20.40 -3.65
N HIS A 352 -8.51 21.47 -3.01
CA HIS A 352 -8.99 21.99 -1.73
C HIS A 352 -10.22 22.92 -1.87
N GLY A 353 -10.71 23.15 -3.08
CA GLY A 353 -11.87 24.01 -3.33
C GLY A 353 -13.19 23.35 -2.92
N SER A 354 -14.15 24.16 -2.42
CA SER A 354 -15.49 23.69 -2.07
C SER A 354 -16.20 22.96 -3.21
N SER A 355 -16.03 23.43 -4.45
CA SER A 355 -16.60 22.79 -5.64
C SER A 355 -16.09 21.35 -5.84
N SER A 356 -14.82 21.09 -5.48
CA SER A 356 -14.25 19.73 -5.51
C SER A 356 -14.89 18.87 -4.43
N PHE A 357 -14.99 19.36 -3.19
CA PHE A 357 -15.68 18.64 -2.12
C PHE A 357 -17.11 18.25 -2.53
N HIS A 358 -17.91 19.19 -2.98
CA HIS A 358 -19.31 18.95 -3.38
C HIS A 358 -19.43 17.98 -4.55
N ARG A 359 -18.51 18.05 -5.52
CA ARG A 359 -18.50 17.13 -6.67
C ARG A 359 -18.36 15.66 -6.25
N TYR A 360 -17.58 15.36 -5.22
CA TYR A 360 -17.31 13.99 -4.79
C TYR A 360 -18.18 13.54 -3.62
N CYS A 361 -18.60 14.44 -2.73
CA CYS A 361 -19.23 14.11 -1.46
C CYS A 361 -20.74 14.36 -1.40
N ASP A 362 -21.31 15.20 -2.29
CA ASP A 362 -22.76 15.42 -2.32
C ASP A 362 -23.51 14.13 -2.61
N GLY A 363 -24.53 13.83 -1.83
CA GLY A 363 -25.35 12.64 -1.94
C GLY A 363 -24.70 11.37 -1.38
N VAL A 364 -23.47 11.45 -0.84
CA VAL A 364 -22.80 10.32 -0.19
C VAL A 364 -23.10 10.30 1.30
N ALA A 365 -23.57 9.18 1.82
CA ALA A 365 -23.81 8.93 3.24
C ALA A 365 -23.67 7.44 3.57
N PRO A 366 -23.28 7.10 4.81
CA PRO A 366 -22.74 8.00 5.81
C PRO A 366 -21.34 8.50 5.45
N CYS A 367 -20.90 9.61 6.05
CA CYS A 367 -19.58 10.17 5.82
C CYS A 367 -18.80 10.35 7.12
N MET A 368 -17.51 9.96 7.08
CA MET A 368 -16.50 10.30 8.08
C MET A 368 -15.53 11.30 7.45
N VAL A 369 -15.48 12.51 7.96
CA VAL A 369 -14.54 13.57 7.54
C VAL A 369 -13.39 13.60 8.52
N ILE A 370 -12.14 13.53 8.03
CA ILE A 370 -10.93 13.51 8.85
C ILE A 370 -10.00 14.59 8.31
N GLY A 371 -9.69 15.60 9.10
CA GLY A 371 -8.81 16.70 8.75
C GLY A 371 -7.52 16.67 9.55
N VAL A 372 -6.43 17.19 8.96
CA VAL A 372 -5.15 17.42 9.63
C VAL A 372 -4.81 18.91 9.59
N GLY A 373 -4.58 19.51 10.76
CA GLY A 373 -4.18 20.89 10.94
C GLY A 373 -2.72 21.14 10.60
N ALA A 374 -2.31 22.40 10.66
CA ALA A 374 -0.96 22.84 10.32
C ALA A 374 0.13 22.28 11.27
N HIS A 375 -0.23 21.97 12.51
CA HIS A 375 0.70 21.44 13.53
C HIS A 375 0.53 19.95 13.78
N GLY A 376 -0.29 19.25 12.95
CA GLY A 376 -0.49 17.81 13.03
C GLY A 376 -1.68 17.39 13.92
N GLU A 377 -2.53 18.32 14.33
CA GLU A 377 -3.81 18.04 14.99
C GLU A 377 -4.68 17.22 14.02
N ILE A 378 -5.37 16.18 14.52
CA ILE A 378 -6.28 15.37 13.72
C ILE A 378 -7.66 15.44 14.34
N SER A 379 -8.58 16.07 13.61
CA SER A 379 -9.97 16.27 14.02
C SER A 379 -10.92 16.11 12.85
N GLY A 380 -12.21 16.04 13.16
CA GLY A 380 -13.21 15.91 12.11
C GLY A 380 -14.60 15.61 12.63
N GLY A 381 -15.43 15.00 11.80
CA GLY A 381 -16.78 14.66 12.16
C GLY A 381 -17.38 13.53 11.34
N TYR A 382 -18.36 12.88 11.94
CA TYR A 382 -19.19 11.86 11.33
C TYR A 382 -20.61 12.36 11.11
N THR A 383 -21.20 11.98 9.98
CA THR A 383 -22.64 12.18 9.71
C THR A 383 -23.23 10.97 9.00
N ASP A 384 -24.41 10.56 9.41
CA ASP A 384 -25.20 9.53 8.73
C ASP A 384 -26.09 10.10 7.61
N VAL A 385 -26.06 11.43 7.41
CA VAL A 385 -26.84 12.14 6.39
C VAL A 385 -25.89 12.78 5.37
N ALA A 386 -26.25 12.66 4.09
CA ALA A 386 -25.48 13.25 2.99
C ALA A 386 -25.63 14.77 2.94
N TRP A 387 -24.56 15.48 2.59
CA TRP A 387 -24.69 16.85 2.11
C TRP A 387 -25.48 16.84 0.80
N ALA A 388 -26.53 17.63 0.75
CA ALA A 388 -27.38 17.73 -0.43
C ALA A 388 -27.80 19.18 -0.64
N LYS A 389 -27.87 19.59 -1.91
CA LYS A 389 -28.31 20.92 -2.28
C LYS A 389 -29.71 21.17 -1.72
N THR A 390 -29.83 22.15 -0.83
CA THR A 390 -31.09 22.57 -0.25
C THR A 390 -31.69 23.73 -1.07
N SER A 391 -32.99 23.99 -0.89
CA SER A 391 -33.68 25.11 -1.56
C SER A 391 -33.17 26.50 -1.13
N ARG A 392 -32.36 26.56 -0.07
CA ARG A 392 -31.75 27.78 0.48
C ARG A 392 -30.26 27.58 0.69
N LYS A 393 -29.44 28.61 0.46
CA LYS A 393 -28.05 28.65 0.90
C LYS A 393 -28.01 28.52 2.43
N GLY A 394 -27.17 27.62 2.97
CA GLY A 394 -27.07 27.39 4.40
C GLY A 394 -28.21 26.56 4.99
N GLY A 395 -28.77 25.61 4.25
CA GLY A 395 -29.80 24.70 4.75
C GLY A 395 -29.23 23.64 5.70
N TYR A 396 -29.85 23.55 6.89
CA TYR A 396 -29.50 22.54 7.88
C TYR A 396 -30.16 21.21 7.60
N LEU A 397 -29.46 20.13 7.93
CA LEU A 397 -29.90 18.74 7.79
C LEU A 397 -29.86 18.05 9.15
N HIS A 398 -30.90 17.23 9.41
CA HIS A 398 -31.09 16.52 10.67
C HIS A 398 -30.28 15.23 10.68
N SER A 399 -29.59 14.91 11.78
CA SER A 399 -28.97 13.64 12.07
C SER A 399 -29.18 13.26 13.54
N GLU A 400 -29.42 11.97 13.76
CA GLU A 400 -29.54 11.37 15.11
C GLU A 400 -28.18 10.93 15.67
N ARG A 401 -27.19 10.69 14.82
CA ARG A 401 -25.95 9.97 15.15
C ARG A 401 -24.67 10.73 14.80
N ALA A 402 -24.81 11.97 14.33
CA ALA A 402 -23.64 12.78 14.01
C ALA A 402 -22.81 13.06 15.27
N PHE A 403 -21.50 13.10 15.12
CA PHE A 403 -20.57 13.50 16.17
C PHE A 403 -19.35 14.21 15.59
N LEU A 404 -18.74 15.08 16.37
CA LEU A 404 -17.40 15.61 16.11
C LEU A 404 -16.39 14.87 16.95
N PHE A 405 -15.13 14.98 16.57
CA PHE A 405 -14.05 14.32 17.31
C PHE A 405 -12.71 15.04 17.16
N MET A 406 -11.86 14.78 18.14
CA MET A 406 -10.45 15.14 18.12
C MET A 406 -9.64 13.88 18.49
N LEU A 407 -8.74 13.48 17.58
CA LEU A 407 -7.96 12.24 17.71
C LEU A 407 -6.54 12.49 18.22
N ASN A 408 -5.91 13.57 17.78
CA ASN A 408 -4.54 13.89 18.15
C ASN A 408 -4.50 15.35 18.63
N PRO A 409 -4.72 15.56 19.94
CA PRO A 409 -4.72 16.87 20.52
C PRO A 409 -3.32 17.49 20.56
N PRO A 410 -3.19 18.83 20.45
CA PRO A 410 -1.92 19.54 20.51
C PRO A 410 -1.13 19.29 21.80
N ASN A 411 -1.82 18.97 22.90
CA ASN A 411 -1.23 18.84 24.23
C ASN A 411 -0.98 17.39 24.68
N GLY A 412 -1.12 16.39 23.78
CA GLY A 412 -0.95 14.97 24.13
C GLY A 412 -2.07 14.41 25.03
N GLU A 413 -3.21 15.06 25.10
CA GLU A 413 -4.40 14.57 25.79
C GLU A 413 -5.00 13.35 25.07
N GLN A 414 -5.96 12.66 25.70
CA GLN A 414 -6.64 11.53 25.10
C GLN A 414 -7.62 11.98 23.99
N PRO A 415 -7.86 11.16 22.97
CA PRO A 415 -8.89 11.40 21.97
C PRO A 415 -10.26 11.66 22.60
N VAL A 416 -11.02 12.63 22.05
CA VAL A 416 -12.31 13.06 22.59
C VAL A 416 -13.37 13.03 21.49
N LYS A 417 -14.59 12.60 21.86
CA LYS A 417 -15.79 12.62 21.03
C LYS A 417 -16.78 13.69 21.54
N PHE A 418 -17.42 14.39 20.63
CA PHE A 418 -18.45 15.39 20.90
C PHE A 418 -19.76 14.96 20.22
N ASP A 419 -20.75 14.53 21.00
CA ASP A 419 -22.02 14.05 20.48
C ASP A 419 -22.95 15.19 20.06
N ILE A 420 -23.83 14.91 19.08
CA ILE A 420 -24.84 15.88 18.64
C ILE A 420 -25.87 16.11 19.74
N VAL A 421 -26.12 17.37 20.09
CA VAL A 421 -27.17 17.81 21.05
C VAL A 421 -28.35 18.39 20.32
N LYS A 422 -28.12 19.25 19.32
CA LYS A 422 -29.19 19.91 18.54
C LYS A 422 -29.35 19.19 17.18
N LYS A 423 -29.91 18.00 17.19
CA LYS A 423 -30.07 17.08 16.05
C LYS A 423 -30.61 17.71 14.75
N PRO A 424 -31.59 18.67 14.76
CA PRO A 424 -32.03 19.34 13.52
C PRO A 424 -30.95 20.15 12.81
N TYR A 425 -29.85 20.45 13.48
CA TYR A 425 -28.75 21.29 13.00
C TYR A 425 -27.43 20.51 12.90
N ALA A 426 -27.49 19.22 12.59
CA ALA A 426 -26.31 18.37 12.62
C ALA A 426 -25.27 18.77 11.58
N ILE A 427 -25.67 18.96 10.33
CA ILE A 427 -24.81 19.47 9.27
C ILE A 427 -25.49 20.59 8.48
N CYS A 428 -24.70 21.39 7.78
CA CYS A 428 -25.17 22.46 6.94
C CYS A 428 -24.62 22.32 5.51
N TYR A 429 -25.47 22.51 4.51
CA TYR A 429 -25.06 22.62 3.12
C TYR A 429 -24.82 24.08 2.73
N HIS A 430 -23.60 24.39 2.27
CA HIS A 430 -23.25 25.69 1.70
C HIS A 430 -22.32 25.51 0.49
N PRO A 431 -22.71 26.00 -0.71
CA PRO A 431 -21.97 25.70 -1.96
C PRO A 431 -20.56 26.30 -1.99
N ASP A 432 -20.30 27.35 -1.21
CA ASP A 432 -19.03 28.06 -1.19
C ASP A 432 -18.07 27.54 -0.10
N CYS A 433 -18.50 26.57 0.72
CA CYS A 433 -17.72 25.99 1.81
C CYS A 433 -17.55 24.47 1.61
N GLY A 434 -16.55 23.88 2.26
CA GLY A 434 -16.45 22.43 2.41
C GLY A 434 -17.45 21.89 3.45
N PRO A 435 -17.11 20.81 4.17
CA PRO A 435 -18.02 20.23 5.17
C PRO A 435 -18.28 21.21 6.33
N ILE A 436 -19.56 21.35 6.70
CA ILE A 436 -20.01 22.15 7.83
C ILE A 436 -20.82 21.28 8.77
N PHE A 437 -20.47 21.29 10.05
CA PHE A 437 -21.16 20.62 11.14
C PHE A 437 -21.70 21.67 12.12
N GLY A 438 -22.98 21.55 12.48
CA GLY A 438 -23.63 22.39 13.48
C GLY A 438 -24.18 23.74 12.98
N ALA A 439 -25.12 24.28 13.72
CA ALA A 439 -25.63 25.64 13.51
C ALA A 439 -24.61 26.65 14.06
N GLY A 440 -24.26 27.65 13.25
CA GLY A 440 -23.16 28.56 13.59
C GLY A 440 -21.78 27.95 13.42
N ALA A 441 -21.75 26.77 12.85
CA ALA A 441 -20.58 25.94 12.52
C ALA A 441 -19.71 25.54 13.73
N ASP A 442 -20.14 24.49 14.43
CA ASP A 442 -19.27 23.85 15.42
C ASP A 442 -17.95 23.35 14.77
N LEU A 443 -17.99 23.04 13.47
CA LEU A 443 -16.82 22.88 12.60
C LEU A 443 -17.16 23.34 11.19
N LEU A 444 -16.36 24.25 10.63
CA LEU A 444 -16.40 24.65 9.22
C LEU A 444 -15.02 24.47 8.59
N ILE A 445 -14.96 23.71 7.49
CA ILE A 445 -13.79 23.64 6.61
C ILE A 445 -14.05 24.57 5.42
N SER A 446 -13.23 25.60 5.28
CA SER A 446 -13.37 26.62 4.24
C SER A 446 -12.92 26.08 2.86
N SER A 447 -13.33 26.79 1.81
CA SER A 447 -12.73 26.60 0.47
C SER A 447 -11.26 27.01 0.49
N ASN A 448 -10.37 26.19 -0.14
CA ASN A 448 -8.92 26.39 -0.12
C ASN A 448 -8.32 26.48 1.29
N CYS A 449 -8.81 25.66 2.20
CA CYS A 449 -8.48 25.62 3.63
C CYS A 449 -6.98 25.43 3.95
N ASN A 450 -6.18 25.01 2.96
CA ASN A 450 -4.74 24.80 3.09
C ASN A 450 -3.90 26.11 2.96
N VAL A 451 -4.50 27.20 2.46
CA VAL A 451 -3.80 28.47 2.21
C VAL A 451 -4.45 29.67 2.89
N ASN A 452 -5.55 29.45 3.63
CA ASN A 452 -6.23 30.49 4.39
C ASN A 452 -6.58 30.01 5.80
N THR A 453 -7.03 30.93 6.66
CA THR A 453 -7.48 30.70 8.04
C THR A 453 -8.99 30.92 8.18
N ASP A 454 -9.75 30.74 7.09
CA ASP A 454 -11.21 30.96 7.10
C ASP A 454 -11.97 29.76 7.66
N SER A 455 -11.32 28.62 7.87
CA SER A 455 -11.86 27.51 8.64
C SER A 455 -11.95 27.88 10.11
N TYR A 456 -13.05 27.51 10.78
CA TYR A 456 -13.21 27.85 12.19
C TYR A 456 -14.06 26.83 12.95
N SER A 457 -13.99 26.88 14.27
CA SER A 457 -14.83 26.10 15.19
C SER A 457 -15.57 27.02 16.17
N ASN A 458 -16.89 26.84 16.25
CA ASN A 458 -17.74 27.50 17.25
C ASN A 458 -18.30 26.46 18.25
N LEU A 459 -17.60 25.38 18.46
CA LEU A 459 -17.93 24.34 19.43
C LEU A 459 -17.80 24.89 20.87
N PRO A 460 -18.73 24.62 21.81
CA PRO A 460 -19.93 23.79 21.66
C PRO A 460 -21.17 24.65 21.35
N HIS A 461 -21.82 24.36 20.23
CA HIS A 461 -23.10 25.00 19.95
C HIS A 461 -24.20 24.00 19.64
N SER A 462 -24.02 23.16 18.62
CA SER A 462 -24.94 22.08 18.25
C SER A 462 -24.45 20.72 18.72
N TYR A 463 -23.16 20.64 19.00
CA TYR A 463 -22.50 19.48 19.56
C TYR A 463 -22.11 19.74 21.02
N ASP A 464 -21.95 18.65 21.79
CA ASP A 464 -21.55 18.68 23.19
C ASP A 464 -20.09 19.13 23.35
N GLY A 465 -19.70 19.60 24.51
CA GLY A 465 -18.31 19.94 24.83
C GLY A 465 -18.16 20.96 25.98
N PRO A 466 -16.96 21.10 26.52
CA PRO A 466 -16.63 22.14 27.47
C PRO A 466 -16.67 23.54 26.81
N SER A 467 -16.77 24.61 27.61
CA SER A 467 -16.87 25.98 27.11
C SER A 467 -15.71 26.43 26.20
N ALA A 468 -14.52 25.82 26.31
CA ALA A 468 -13.36 26.08 25.47
C ALA A 468 -13.17 25.05 24.34
N ALA A 469 -14.20 24.24 24.03
CA ALA A 469 -14.09 23.17 23.03
C ALA A 469 -13.75 23.67 21.61
N HIS A 470 -14.04 24.94 21.30
CA HIS A 470 -13.64 25.57 20.02
C HIS A 470 -12.12 25.61 19.80
N LEU A 471 -11.32 25.59 20.88
CA LEU A 471 -9.86 25.51 20.79
C LEU A 471 -9.34 24.07 20.67
N THR A 472 -10.21 23.09 20.87
CA THR A 472 -9.80 21.68 20.99
C THR A 472 -9.58 21.02 19.63
N LEU A 473 -10.38 21.37 18.60
CA LEU A 473 -10.33 20.66 17.34
C LEU A 473 -9.00 20.85 16.57
N PHE A 474 -8.54 22.09 16.43
CA PHE A 474 -7.32 22.43 15.68
C PHE A 474 -6.45 23.49 16.39
N GLY A 475 -6.59 23.61 17.72
CA GLY A 475 -5.73 24.46 18.54
C GLY A 475 -6.12 25.93 18.62
N ASP A 476 -6.94 26.44 17.72
CA ASP A 476 -7.39 27.84 17.69
C ASP A 476 -8.85 27.94 17.20
N TYR A 477 -9.46 29.11 17.35
CA TYR A 477 -10.80 29.40 16.82
C TYR A 477 -10.80 29.40 15.29
N ASN A 478 -9.86 30.12 14.68
CA ASN A 478 -9.60 30.10 13.24
C ASN A 478 -8.33 29.30 12.94
N PHE A 479 -8.36 28.43 11.94
CA PHE A 479 -7.24 27.52 11.66
C PHE A 479 -7.09 27.22 10.16
N THR A 480 -5.90 26.73 9.82
CA THR A 480 -5.57 26.18 8.50
C THR A 480 -5.62 24.66 8.55
N ILE A 481 -6.22 24.03 7.55
CA ILE A 481 -6.27 22.57 7.39
C ILE A 481 -5.35 22.19 6.23
N SER A 482 -4.26 21.48 6.52
CA SER A 482 -3.26 21.08 5.54
C SER A 482 -3.82 20.08 4.52
N ASP A 483 -4.63 19.12 4.98
CA ASP A 483 -5.35 18.16 4.14
C ASP A 483 -6.59 17.62 4.88
N TYR A 484 -7.57 17.12 4.13
CA TYR A 484 -8.67 16.37 4.71
C TYR A 484 -9.19 15.29 3.78
N GLU A 485 -9.69 14.23 4.39
CA GLU A 485 -10.19 13.02 3.74
C GLU A 485 -11.64 12.78 4.12
N VAL A 486 -12.44 12.29 3.16
CA VAL A 486 -13.83 11.90 3.39
C VAL A 486 -13.99 10.43 3.03
N TYR A 487 -14.55 9.68 3.96
CA TYR A 487 -14.82 8.26 3.83
C TYR A 487 -16.30 7.96 3.91
N THR A 488 -16.70 6.87 3.25
CA THR A 488 -18.02 6.24 3.41
C THR A 488 -17.83 4.76 3.74
N LEU A 489 -18.92 4.08 4.14
CA LEU A 489 -18.83 2.65 4.42
C LEU A 489 -18.35 1.87 3.19
N ALA A 490 -17.39 0.98 3.39
CA ALA A 490 -17.05 0.01 2.36
C ALA A 490 -18.24 -0.96 2.17
N ALA A 491 -18.51 -1.35 0.90
CA ALA A 491 -19.51 -2.37 0.60
C ALA A 491 -19.08 -3.68 1.28
N THR A 492 -19.91 -4.22 2.15
CA THR A 492 -19.72 -5.56 2.67
C THR A 492 -19.92 -6.53 1.51
N HIS A 493 -18.89 -7.30 1.14
CA HIS A 493 -19.07 -8.46 0.28
C HIS A 493 -19.89 -9.52 1.06
N SER A 494 -21.21 -9.41 0.99
CA SER A 494 -22.09 -10.49 1.40
C SER A 494 -21.83 -11.68 0.48
N HIS A 495 -21.27 -12.75 1.00
CA HIS A 495 -21.29 -14.04 0.36
C HIS A 495 -22.75 -14.50 0.22
N ASN A 496 -23.41 -14.08 -0.85
CA ASN A 496 -24.62 -14.73 -1.34
C ASN A 496 -24.20 -16.06 -2.00
N GLN A 497 -24.13 -17.10 -1.19
CA GLN A 497 -24.31 -18.46 -1.68
C GLN A 497 -25.78 -18.62 -2.09
N SER A 498 -26.12 -18.23 -3.30
CA SER A 498 -27.34 -18.66 -3.96
C SER A 498 -27.15 -20.14 -4.30
N GLN A 499 -27.72 -21.00 -3.48
CA GLN A 499 -27.93 -22.40 -3.84
C GLN A 499 -28.87 -22.47 -5.05
N SER A 500 -28.31 -22.70 -6.22
CA SER A 500 -29.07 -23.14 -7.39
C SER A 500 -29.32 -24.64 -7.26
N LEU A 501 -30.46 -25.01 -6.71
CA LEU A 501 -31.02 -26.34 -6.88
C LEU A 501 -31.70 -26.39 -8.24
N ALA A 502 -31.04 -27.00 -9.21
CA ALA A 502 -31.63 -27.43 -10.44
C ALA A 502 -32.49 -28.67 -10.19
N GLY A 503 -33.79 -28.53 -10.31
CA GLY A 503 -34.75 -29.63 -10.36
C GLY A 503 -35.44 -29.63 -11.73
N ASN A 504 -35.11 -30.59 -12.56
CA ASN A 504 -35.87 -30.94 -13.77
C ASN A 504 -37.22 -31.48 -13.41
N GLY A 505 -38.29 -31.06 -14.11
CA GLY A 505 -39.61 -31.67 -14.05
C GLY A 505 -40.60 -31.07 -15.06
N ASN A 506 -40.78 -31.76 -16.16
CA ASN A 506 -41.81 -31.51 -17.17
C ASN A 506 -43.25 -31.56 -16.64
N GLY A 507 -44.17 -30.74 -17.19
CA GLY A 507 -45.60 -30.92 -17.07
C GLY A 507 -46.45 -29.72 -17.48
N GLN A 508 -47.12 -29.81 -18.58
CA GLN A 508 -48.04 -28.82 -19.19
C GLN A 508 -49.37 -28.69 -18.39
N PRO A 509 -50.14 -27.58 -18.67
CA PRO A 509 -51.26 -27.13 -17.86
C PRO A 509 -52.61 -27.71 -18.33
N PRO A 510 -53.72 -27.56 -17.55
CA PRO A 510 -54.74 -26.63 -18.01
C PRO A 510 -55.66 -26.01 -16.88
N GLY A 511 -56.33 -24.92 -17.24
CA GLY A 511 -57.72 -24.68 -16.82
C GLY A 511 -57.97 -23.52 -15.85
N VAL A 512 -58.41 -22.39 -16.38
CA VAL A 512 -59.27 -21.39 -15.71
C VAL A 512 -60.69 -21.99 -15.57
N PRO A 513 -61.55 -21.70 -14.52
CA PRO A 513 -62.23 -20.41 -14.48
C PRO A 513 -62.68 -19.83 -13.09
N SER A 514 -62.95 -18.52 -13.17
CA SER A 514 -64.05 -17.71 -12.61
C SER A 514 -64.30 -17.57 -11.10
N LYS A 515 -64.25 -16.26 -10.73
CA LYS A 515 -65.22 -15.45 -9.92
C LYS A 515 -65.96 -16.05 -8.70
N THR A 516 -65.85 -15.33 -7.58
CA THR A 516 -66.90 -14.68 -6.78
C THR A 516 -66.26 -14.10 -5.49
N LYS A 517 -66.34 -12.87 -5.25
CA LYS A 517 -67.22 -11.92 -4.48
C LYS A 517 -67.61 -12.34 -3.04
N TYR A 518 -67.57 -11.33 -2.20
CA TYR A 518 -68.14 -11.06 -0.87
C TYR A 518 -67.15 -11.29 0.30
N ASP A 519 -66.89 -10.27 1.04
CA ASP A 519 -67.46 -9.28 1.92
C ASP A 519 -67.09 -9.51 3.40
N ARG A 520 -66.61 -8.41 4.00
CA ARG A 520 -66.75 -7.97 5.40
C ARG A 520 -66.47 -8.92 6.57
N TYR A 521 -65.47 -8.61 7.37
CA TYR A 521 -65.63 -7.86 8.66
C TYR A 521 -64.27 -7.32 9.03
#